data_ac71799f07998f0d4d5fd92f5aa1e581
#
_entry.id   ac71799f07998f0d4d5fd92f5aa1e581
#
_cell.length_a   1.000
_cell.length_b   1.000
_cell.length_c   1.000
_cell.angle_alpha   90.00
_cell.angle_beta   90.00
_cell.angle_gamma   90.00
#
_symmetry.space_group_name_H-M   'P 1'
#
loop_
_entity.id
_entity.type
_entity.pdbx_description
1 polymer ?
#
loop_
_entity_poly.entity_id
_entity_poly.type
_entity_poly.pdbx_seq_one_letter_code
_entity_poly.pdbx_strand_id
1 'polypeptide(L)'
;MSISRQTRCIGPHALCAVAILLLLAPVRVSAHNGPPFPIIENQPVGPVVISVWADPNVGVGTFFVMVDPPPGGAVPTDLSVQVGVQPVSGRLPEAFYNADRDNIRGQVQFKSVIPFDAREFWRIHIRLKSAQGDGETATTVEVTPVGLGRWDMLLYLFPFIAVGGFWLVAVVRRRSREKNRAQNKAAAARSPN
;
A
#
# COMPACT_ATOMS: atom_id res chain seq x y z
N MET A 1 12.48 35.32 -48.50
CA MET A 1 12.76 35.26 -47.06
C MET A 1 12.44 33.86 -46.60
N SER A 2 13.44 32.95 -46.59
CA SER A 2 13.27 31.52 -46.31
C SER A 2 13.61 31.28 -44.84
N ILE A 3 12.60 30.90 -44.05
CA ILE A 3 12.78 30.54 -42.64
C ILE A 3 13.16 29.08 -42.55
N SER A 4 14.45 28.80 -42.41
CA SER A 4 14.96 27.47 -42.10
C SER A 4 14.51 27.02 -40.69
N ARG A 5 13.57 26.09 -40.65
CA ARG A 5 13.22 25.39 -39.40
C ARG A 5 14.34 24.41 -39.04
N GLN A 6 15.22 24.80 -38.14
CA GLN A 6 16.16 23.88 -37.48
C GLN A 6 15.38 22.99 -36.52
N THR A 7 15.01 21.79 -36.96
CA THR A 7 14.57 20.71 -36.04
C THR A 7 15.79 20.24 -35.26
N ARG A 8 15.94 20.75 -34.04
CA ARG A 8 16.93 20.23 -33.09
C ARG A 8 16.52 18.79 -32.70
N CYS A 9 17.21 17.80 -33.23
CA CYS A 9 17.10 16.42 -32.78
C CYS A 9 17.54 16.39 -31.33
N ILE A 10 16.59 16.12 -30.41
CA ILE A 10 16.87 15.90 -29.01
C ILE A 10 17.72 14.62 -28.94
N GLY A 11 18.99 14.77 -28.56
CA GLY A 11 19.94 13.65 -28.48
C GLY A 11 19.48 12.61 -27.42
N PRO A 12 19.90 11.35 -27.56
CA PRO A 12 19.51 10.28 -26.64
C PRO A 12 19.86 10.57 -25.18
N HIS A 13 20.85 11.41 -24.94
CA HIS A 13 21.25 11.87 -23.59
C HIS A 13 20.19 12.77 -22.94
N ALA A 14 19.50 13.61 -23.71
CA ALA A 14 18.44 14.48 -23.19
C ALA A 14 17.20 13.66 -22.80
N LEU A 15 16.87 12.62 -23.55
CA LEU A 15 15.79 11.67 -23.21
C LEU A 15 16.11 10.90 -21.93
N CYS A 16 17.35 10.45 -21.73
CA CYS A 16 17.78 9.81 -20.49
C CYS A 16 17.73 10.77 -19.29
N ALA A 17 18.14 12.02 -19.48
CA ALA A 17 18.10 13.01 -18.41
C ALA A 17 16.65 13.33 -17.96
N VAL A 18 15.72 13.46 -18.90
CA VAL A 18 14.29 13.68 -18.60
C VAL A 18 13.69 12.46 -17.90
N ALA A 19 14.02 11.24 -18.32
CA ALA A 19 13.55 10.02 -17.67
C ALA A 19 14.06 9.91 -16.22
N ILE A 20 15.32 10.25 -15.97
CA ILE A 20 15.91 10.28 -14.62
C ILE A 20 15.24 11.37 -13.77
N LEU A 21 14.97 12.54 -14.33
CA LEU A 21 14.31 13.63 -13.60
C LEU A 21 12.86 13.29 -13.22
N LEU A 22 12.14 12.58 -14.09
CA LEU A 22 10.78 12.08 -13.82
C LEU A 22 10.77 10.97 -12.74
N LEU A 23 11.83 10.15 -12.65
CA LEU A 23 11.99 9.14 -11.60
C LEU A 23 12.35 9.73 -10.24
N LEU A 24 12.98 10.91 -10.23
CA LEU A 24 13.36 11.63 -9.01
C LEU A 24 12.29 12.61 -8.50
N ALA A 25 11.21 12.80 -9.25
CA ALA A 25 10.11 13.65 -8.81
C ALA A 25 9.45 13.05 -7.55
N PRO A 26 9.35 13.80 -6.44
CA PRO A 26 8.70 13.31 -5.23
C PRO A 26 7.20 13.17 -5.48
N VAL A 27 6.78 11.98 -5.81
CA VAL A 27 5.36 11.64 -5.90
C VAL A 27 4.88 11.42 -4.48
N ARG A 28 3.92 12.21 -4.03
CA ARG A 28 3.17 11.89 -2.81
C ARG A 28 2.34 10.64 -3.09
N VAL A 29 2.94 9.51 -2.82
CA VAL A 29 2.24 8.23 -2.92
C VAL A 29 1.36 8.12 -1.70
N SER A 30 0.05 8.23 -1.89
CA SER A 30 -0.91 7.68 -0.94
C SER A 30 -0.78 6.17 -1.06
N ALA A 31 0.01 5.56 -0.21
CA ALA A 31 0.22 4.14 -0.23
C ALA A 31 -1.09 3.46 0.15
N HIS A 32 -1.44 2.45 -0.60
CA HIS A 32 -2.60 1.62 -0.36
C HIS A 32 -2.36 0.86 0.95
N ASN A 33 -3.28 1.02 1.89
CA ASN A 33 -3.29 0.22 3.12
C ASN A 33 -3.36 -1.25 2.72
N GLY A 34 -2.51 -2.09 3.33
CA GLY A 34 -2.59 -3.53 3.19
C GLY A 34 -3.96 -4.03 3.65
N PRO A 35 -4.34 -5.29 3.36
CA PRO A 35 -5.56 -5.86 3.92
C PRO A 35 -5.46 -5.90 5.45
N PRO A 36 -6.55 -5.60 6.19
CA PRO A 36 -6.59 -5.77 7.63
C PRO A 36 -6.21 -7.20 8.02
N PHE A 37 -5.50 -7.38 9.12
CA PHE A 37 -5.11 -8.68 9.66
C PHE A 37 -5.67 -8.88 11.08
N PRO A 38 -5.94 -10.13 11.49
CA PRO A 38 -6.50 -10.41 12.80
C PRO A 38 -5.46 -10.17 13.89
N ILE A 39 -5.87 -9.46 14.95
CA ILE A 39 -5.06 -9.21 16.17
C ILE A 39 -5.68 -9.85 17.41
N ILE A 40 -6.98 -10.14 17.36
CA ILE A 40 -7.72 -10.91 18.36
C ILE A 40 -8.71 -11.79 17.58
N GLU A 41 -8.81 -13.06 17.92
CA GLU A 41 -9.72 -14.00 17.28
C GLU A 41 -10.59 -14.73 18.31
N ASN A 42 -11.91 -14.69 18.10
CA ASN A 42 -12.92 -15.45 18.86
C ASN A 42 -12.75 -15.37 20.37
N GLN A 43 -12.41 -14.20 20.90
CA GLN A 43 -12.19 -14.00 22.32
C GLN A 43 -13.50 -13.63 23.02
N PRO A 44 -13.92 -14.36 24.07
CA PRO A 44 -15.03 -13.95 24.94
C PRO A 44 -14.65 -12.70 25.72
N VAL A 45 -15.46 -11.65 25.60
CA VAL A 45 -15.26 -10.37 26.30
C VAL A 45 -16.62 -9.84 26.76
N GLY A 46 -16.87 -9.85 28.07
CA GLY A 46 -18.17 -9.51 28.64
C GLY A 46 -19.28 -10.43 28.08
N PRO A 47 -20.41 -9.87 27.61
CA PRO A 47 -21.55 -10.66 27.14
C PRO A 47 -21.44 -11.15 25.68
N VAL A 48 -20.33 -10.97 25.00
CA VAL A 48 -20.16 -11.27 23.59
C VAL A 48 -18.82 -11.94 23.29
N VAL A 49 -18.69 -12.46 22.06
CA VAL A 49 -17.42 -12.93 21.50
C VAL A 49 -16.95 -11.91 20.47
N ILE A 50 -15.69 -11.54 20.52
CA ILE A 50 -15.13 -10.56 19.57
C ILE A 50 -13.97 -11.13 18.76
N SER A 51 -13.88 -10.63 17.52
CA SER A 51 -12.68 -10.74 16.70
C SER A 51 -12.28 -9.35 16.21
N VAL A 52 -11.01 -9.00 16.35
CA VAL A 52 -10.50 -7.67 16.01
C VAL A 52 -9.52 -7.77 14.86
N TRP A 53 -9.80 -7.05 13.80
CA TRP A 53 -8.93 -6.90 12.64
C TRP A 53 -8.38 -5.50 12.59
N ALA A 54 -7.11 -5.36 12.27
CA ALA A 54 -6.44 -4.07 12.26
C ALA A 54 -5.65 -3.85 10.98
N ASP A 55 -5.60 -2.60 10.57
CA ASP A 55 -4.68 -2.06 9.58
C ASP A 55 -3.95 -0.87 10.24
N PRO A 56 -2.93 -1.16 11.09
CA PRO A 56 -2.28 -0.17 11.94
C PRO A 56 -1.15 0.54 11.19
N ASN A 57 -1.46 1.61 10.49
CA ASN A 57 -0.50 2.39 9.74
C ASN A 57 -0.12 3.70 10.47
N VAL A 58 1.13 4.13 10.33
CA VAL A 58 1.56 5.48 10.73
C VAL A 58 0.76 6.50 9.92
N GLY A 59 0.24 7.50 10.61
CA GLY A 59 -0.71 8.47 10.08
C GLY A 59 -2.14 8.10 10.43
N VAL A 60 -2.69 7.02 9.90
CA VAL A 60 -4.07 6.57 10.16
C VAL A 60 -4.13 5.05 10.17
N GLY A 61 -4.50 4.49 11.32
CA GLY A 61 -4.84 3.08 11.45
C GLY A 61 -6.34 2.86 11.53
N THR A 62 -6.81 1.73 11.05
CA THR A 62 -8.22 1.34 11.07
C THR A 62 -8.38 0.04 11.82
N PHE A 63 -9.36 -0.01 12.71
CA PHE A 63 -9.72 -1.18 13.52
C PHE A 63 -11.15 -1.57 13.23
N PHE A 64 -11.36 -2.87 13.06
CA PHE A 64 -12.67 -3.49 12.86
C PHE A 64 -12.90 -4.49 13.97
N VAL A 65 -13.86 -4.22 14.84
CA VAL A 65 -14.28 -5.12 15.93
C VAL A 65 -15.54 -5.83 15.48
N MET A 66 -15.40 -7.08 15.09
CA MET A 66 -16.53 -7.94 14.78
C MET A 66 -17.07 -8.54 16.07
N VAL A 67 -18.39 -8.54 16.22
CA VAL A 67 -19.07 -9.00 17.42
C VAL A 67 -20.02 -10.10 17.07
N ASP A 68 -19.80 -11.26 17.69
CA ASP A 68 -20.65 -12.42 17.58
C ASP A 68 -21.43 -12.62 18.89
N PRO A 69 -22.68 -13.08 18.80
CA PRO A 69 -23.47 -13.39 19.99
C PRO A 69 -22.84 -14.58 20.74
N PRO A 70 -23.01 -14.66 22.07
CA PRO A 70 -22.66 -15.85 22.83
C PRO A 70 -23.58 -17.00 22.41
N PRO A 71 -23.21 -18.28 22.66
CA PRO A 71 -24.05 -19.42 22.36
C PRO A 71 -25.47 -19.27 22.95
N GLY A 72 -26.49 -19.29 22.08
CA GLY A 72 -27.89 -19.14 22.48
C GLY A 72 -28.33 -17.72 22.82
N GLY A 73 -27.47 -16.72 22.61
CA GLY A 73 -27.76 -15.31 22.91
C GLY A 73 -27.90 -14.45 21.64
N ALA A 74 -28.02 -13.13 21.86
CA ALA A 74 -28.02 -12.13 20.81
C ALA A 74 -27.02 -11.00 21.16
N VAL A 75 -26.52 -10.31 20.15
CA VAL A 75 -25.68 -9.13 20.37
C VAL A 75 -26.52 -8.00 20.94
N PRO A 76 -26.12 -7.40 22.10
CA PRO A 76 -26.86 -6.28 22.69
C PRO A 76 -27.02 -5.12 21.71
N THR A 77 -28.20 -4.54 21.63
CA THR A 77 -28.49 -3.40 20.74
C THR A 77 -27.85 -2.11 21.22
N ASP A 78 -27.65 -1.99 22.53
CA ASP A 78 -27.02 -0.88 23.24
C ASP A 78 -25.48 -1.01 23.38
N LEU A 79 -24.90 -2.06 22.76
CA LEU A 79 -23.45 -2.29 22.83
C LEU A 79 -22.69 -1.10 22.24
N SER A 80 -21.80 -0.53 23.04
CA SER A 80 -20.82 0.47 22.63
C SER A 80 -19.42 -0.10 22.70
N VAL A 81 -18.57 0.28 21.74
CA VAL A 81 -17.19 -0.18 21.64
C VAL A 81 -16.25 1.02 21.61
N GLN A 82 -15.20 0.96 22.41
CA GLN A 82 -14.12 1.93 22.40
C GLN A 82 -12.79 1.21 22.17
N VAL A 83 -11.93 1.83 21.38
CA VAL A 83 -10.57 1.36 21.13
C VAL A 83 -9.59 2.33 21.81
N GLY A 84 -8.94 1.86 22.85
CA GLY A 84 -7.85 2.57 23.53
C GLY A 84 -6.52 2.26 22.87
N VAL A 85 -5.66 3.25 22.75
CA VAL A 85 -4.31 3.07 22.22
C VAL A 85 -3.29 3.77 23.09
N GLN A 86 -2.17 3.09 23.32
CA GLN A 86 -1.05 3.63 24.08
C GLN A 86 0.26 3.07 23.49
N PRO A 87 1.27 3.90 23.22
CA PRO A 87 2.59 3.38 22.86
C PRO A 87 3.18 2.59 24.03
N VAL A 88 3.74 1.41 23.74
CA VAL A 88 4.37 0.55 24.77
C VAL A 88 5.53 1.26 25.46
N SER A 89 6.19 2.19 24.77
CA SER A 89 7.22 3.07 25.33
C SER A 89 6.71 4.00 26.46
N GLY A 90 5.37 4.18 26.58
CA GLY A 90 4.77 5.06 27.59
C GLY A 90 4.95 6.55 27.33
N ARG A 91 5.48 6.96 26.16
CA ARG A 91 5.72 8.38 25.83
C ARG A 91 4.45 9.22 25.70
N LEU A 92 3.31 8.58 25.43
CA LEU A 92 2.00 9.22 25.39
C LEU A 92 1.04 8.54 26.37
N PRO A 93 0.09 9.27 26.94
CA PRO A 93 -0.99 8.68 27.73
C PRO A 93 -1.91 7.84 26.83
N GLU A 94 -2.65 6.94 27.44
CA GLU A 94 -3.69 6.18 26.74
C GLU A 94 -4.80 7.10 26.25
N ALA A 95 -5.18 6.92 24.99
CA ALA A 95 -6.28 7.66 24.36
C ALA A 95 -7.34 6.68 23.86
N PHE A 96 -8.62 7.00 24.12
CA PHE A 96 -9.77 6.19 23.73
C PHE A 96 -10.52 6.83 22.56
N TYR A 97 -10.86 6.02 21.57
CA TYR A 97 -11.62 6.40 20.40
C TYR A 97 -12.91 5.57 20.33
N ASN A 98 -14.03 6.21 20.07
CA ASN A 98 -15.28 5.49 19.86
C ASN A 98 -15.22 4.75 18.52
N ALA A 99 -15.82 3.57 18.50
CA ALA A 99 -16.01 2.83 17.26
C ALA A 99 -17.46 2.95 16.80
N ASP A 100 -17.64 3.34 15.55
CA ASP A 100 -18.95 3.48 14.94
C ASP A 100 -19.51 2.10 14.54
N ARG A 101 -20.78 1.87 14.90
CA ARG A 101 -21.47 0.62 14.57
C ARG A 101 -21.79 0.58 13.08
N ASP A 102 -21.39 -0.48 12.42
CA ASP A 102 -21.69 -0.78 11.04
C ASP A 102 -22.25 -2.21 10.93
N ASN A 103 -23.23 -2.41 10.09
CA ASN A 103 -23.83 -3.73 9.85
C ASN A 103 -23.51 -4.17 8.42
N ILE A 104 -22.50 -5.02 8.28
CA ILE A 104 -22.10 -5.53 6.98
C ILE A 104 -22.61 -6.96 6.80
N ARG A 105 -23.48 -7.16 5.84
CA ARG A 105 -24.01 -8.50 5.47
C ARG A 105 -24.63 -9.28 6.64
N GLY A 106 -25.25 -8.58 7.59
CA GLY A 106 -25.90 -9.20 8.74
C GLY A 106 -24.97 -9.48 9.93
N GLN A 107 -23.69 -9.17 9.85
CA GLN A 107 -22.74 -9.23 10.95
C GLN A 107 -22.63 -7.85 11.62
N VAL A 108 -22.62 -7.82 12.95
CA VAL A 108 -22.40 -6.61 13.72
C VAL A 108 -20.90 -6.32 13.77
N GLN A 109 -20.53 -5.17 13.23
CA GLN A 109 -19.15 -4.69 13.20
C GLN A 109 -19.09 -3.28 13.78
N PHE A 110 -18.00 -2.97 14.47
CA PHE A 110 -17.66 -1.62 14.88
C PHE A 110 -16.35 -1.20 14.23
N LYS A 111 -16.31 0.02 13.69
CA LYS A 111 -15.15 0.57 13.01
C LYS A 111 -14.62 1.77 13.79
N SER A 112 -13.32 1.78 14.06
CA SER A 112 -12.62 2.94 14.63
C SER A 112 -11.44 3.34 13.73
N VAL A 113 -11.23 4.65 13.60
CA VAL A 113 -10.13 5.24 12.84
C VAL A 113 -9.26 6.04 13.81
N ILE A 114 -7.99 5.69 13.91
CA ILE A 114 -7.10 6.13 14.99
C ILE A 114 -5.82 6.72 14.38
N PRO A 115 -5.39 7.92 14.79
CA PRO A 115 -4.13 8.49 14.37
C PRO A 115 -2.95 7.85 15.12
N PHE A 116 -1.92 7.42 14.39
CA PHE A 116 -0.65 6.95 14.93
C PHE A 116 0.47 7.87 14.44
N ASP A 117 1.27 8.39 15.34
CA ASP A 117 2.31 9.38 15.03
C ASP A 117 3.68 8.76 14.74
N ALA A 118 3.93 7.53 15.19
CA ALA A 118 5.23 6.90 15.04
C ALA A 118 5.13 5.38 14.85
N ARG A 119 6.15 4.84 14.18
CA ARG A 119 6.39 3.40 14.07
C ARG A 119 6.93 2.86 15.39
N GLU A 120 6.09 2.17 16.15
CA GLU A 120 6.47 1.45 17.36
C GLU A 120 5.41 0.41 17.72
N PHE A 121 5.63 -0.33 18.81
CA PHE A 121 4.61 -1.19 19.38
C PHE A 121 3.60 -0.37 20.17
N TRP A 122 2.32 -0.60 19.89
CA TRP A 122 1.20 0.02 20.57
C TRP A 122 0.35 -1.03 21.26
N ARG A 123 -0.02 -0.75 22.52
CA ARG A 123 -1.03 -1.50 23.22
C ARG A 123 -2.39 -1.04 22.74
N ILE A 124 -3.18 -1.99 22.29
CA ILE A 124 -4.55 -1.78 21.83
C ILE A 124 -5.48 -2.34 22.90
N HIS A 125 -6.35 -1.52 23.42
CA HIS A 125 -7.27 -1.84 24.49
C HIS A 125 -8.69 -1.75 23.94
N ILE A 126 -9.43 -2.85 23.93
CA ILE A 126 -10.82 -2.90 23.48
C ILE A 126 -11.70 -2.90 24.71
N ARG A 127 -12.56 -1.90 24.80
CA ARG A 127 -13.53 -1.76 25.90
C ARG A 127 -14.94 -1.84 25.34
N LEU A 128 -15.71 -2.75 25.90
CA LEU A 128 -17.12 -2.97 25.57
C LEU A 128 -17.99 -2.52 26.74
N LYS A 129 -19.11 -1.86 26.43
CA LYS A 129 -20.10 -1.49 27.44
C LYS A 129 -21.51 -1.76 26.91
N SER A 130 -22.33 -2.44 27.73
CA SER A 130 -23.74 -2.69 27.45
C SER A 130 -24.54 -2.86 28.75
N ALA A 131 -25.85 -2.82 28.67
CA ALA A 131 -26.73 -3.13 29.82
C ALA A 131 -26.59 -4.59 30.33
N GLN A 132 -26.07 -5.50 29.47
CA GLN A 132 -25.86 -6.91 29.83
C GLN A 132 -24.50 -7.17 30.52
N GLY A 133 -23.63 -6.17 30.59
CA GLY A 133 -22.31 -6.23 31.19
C GLY A 133 -21.23 -5.54 30.38
N ASP A 134 -20.15 -5.22 31.05
CA ASP A 134 -18.96 -4.62 30.49
C ASP A 134 -17.88 -5.69 30.24
N GLY A 135 -16.98 -5.42 29.35
CA GLY A 135 -15.83 -6.29 29.08
C GLY A 135 -14.63 -5.51 28.54
N GLU A 136 -13.45 -5.99 28.87
CA GLU A 136 -12.21 -5.39 28.39
C GLU A 136 -11.23 -6.47 27.96
N THR A 137 -10.44 -6.16 26.95
CA THR A 137 -9.28 -6.97 26.54
C THR A 137 -8.20 -6.09 25.95
N ALA A 138 -6.97 -6.57 25.94
CA ALA A 138 -5.85 -5.82 25.38
C ALA A 138 -4.91 -6.74 24.59
N THR A 139 -4.31 -6.17 23.58
CA THR A 139 -3.26 -6.81 22.77
C THR A 139 -2.19 -5.79 22.40
N THR A 140 -1.13 -6.23 21.75
CA THR A 140 -0.07 -5.33 21.27
C THR A 140 0.10 -5.53 19.78
N VAL A 141 0.24 -4.42 19.03
CA VAL A 141 0.43 -4.44 17.59
C VAL A 141 1.59 -3.52 17.21
N GLU A 142 2.38 -3.89 16.23
CA GLU A 142 3.36 -2.99 15.62
C GLU A 142 2.67 -2.10 14.60
N VAL A 143 2.77 -0.78 14.79
CA VAL A 143 2.33 0.21 13.80
C VAL A 143 3.46 0.41 12.80
N THR A 144 3.18 0.18 11.51
CA THR A 144 4.18 0.23 10.45
C THR A 144 3.96 1.44 9.54
N PRO A 145 5.02 1.98 8.91
CA PRO A 145 4.86 2.96 7.86
C PRO A 145 4.02 2.40 6.71
N VAL A 146 3.24 3.25 6.11
CA VAL A 146 2.49 2.92 4.89
C VAL A 146 3.48 2.46 3.82
N GLY A 147 3.31 1.28 3.24
CA GLY A 147 4.15 0.76 2.16
C GLY A 147 4.03 1.60 0.89
N LEU A 148 4.97 1.44 -0.05
CA LEU A 148 4.95 2.14 -1.35
C LEU A 148 3.80 1.67 -2.26
N GLY A 149 3.01 0.71 -1.82
CA GLY A 149 1.86 0.17 -2.55
C GLY A 149 2.25 -0.42 -3.91
N ARG A 150 1.49 -0.08 -4.97
CA ARG A 150 1.79 -0.58 -6.33
C ARG A 150 3.14 -0.14 -6.89
N TRP A 151 3.82 0.83 -6.28
CA TRP A 151 5.18 1.24 -6.67
C TRP A 151 6.23 0.22 -6.26
N ASP A 152 5.99 -0.57 -5.21
CA ASP A 152 6.84 -1.72 -4.87
C ASP A 152 6.90 -2.69 -6.05
N MET A 153 5.77 -2.92 -6.71
CA MET A 153 5.67 -3.77 -7.89
C MET A 153 6.49 -3.23 -9.08
N LEU A 154 6.52 -1.89 -9.27
CA LEU A 154 7.38 -1.27 -10.28
C LEU A 154 8.87 -1.41 -9.95
N LEU A 155 9.23 -1.30 -8.69
CA LEU A 155 10.62 -1.50 -8.24
C LEU A 155 11.08 -2.93 -8.52
N TYR A 156 10.23 -3.93 -8.25
CA TYR A 156 10.50 -5.33 -8.60
C TYR A 156 10.51 -5.58 -10.11
N LEU A 157 9.70 -4.85 -10.89
CA LEU A 157 9.60 -5.00 -12.34
C LEU A 157 10.75 -4.29 -13.09
N PHE A 158 11.35 -3.27 -12.47
CA PHE A 158 12.41 -2.45 -13.08
C PHE A 158 13.57 -3.25 -13.68
N PRO A 159 14.18 -4.25 -13.00
CA PRO A 159 15.28 -5.02 -13.59
C PRO A 159 14.84 -5.79 -14.84
N PHE A 160 13.62 -6.30 -14.88
CA PHE A 160 13.09 -7.02 -16.04
C PHE A 160 12.84 -6.09 -17.22
N ILE A 161 12.32 -4.89 -16.97
CA ILE A 161 12.12 -3.86 -18.01
C ILE A 161 13.48 -3.40 -18.55
N ALA A 162 14.47 -3.21 -17.67
CA ALA A 162 15.81 -2.80 -18.07
C ALA A 162 16.49 -3.87 -18.96
N VAL A 163 16.46 -5.13 -18.54
CA VAL A 163 17.03 -6.24 -19.32
C VAL A 163 16.28 -6.42 -20.64
N GLY A 164 14.96 -6.40 -20.64
CA GLY A 164 14.14 -6.51 -21.85
C GLY A 164 14.38 -5.35 -22.83
N GLY A 165 14.46 -4.13 -22.32
CA GLY A 165 14.77 -2.95 -23.12
C GLY A 165 16.18 -3.02 -23.73
N PHE A 166 17.17 -3.44 -22.97
CA PHE A 166 18.53 -3.62 -23.45
C PHE A 166 18.60 -4.69 -24.55
N TRP A 167 17.92 -5.81 -24.35
CA TRP A 167 17.81 -6.88 -25.33
C TRP A 167 17.14 -6.38 -26.63
N LEU A 168 16.03 -5.65 -26.52
CA LEU A 168 15.34 -5.08 -27.69
C LEU A 168 16.24 -4.15 -28.49
N VAL A 169 16.97 -3.26 -27.81
CA VAL A 169 17.94 -2.36 -28.44
C VAL A 169 19.04 -3.14 -29.16
N ALA A 170 19.54 -4.21 -28.54
CA ALA A 170 20.56 -5.07 -29.16
C ALA A 170 20.04 -5.76 -30.44
N VAL A 171 18.81 -6.28 -30.40
CA VAL A 171 18.18 -6.93 -31.57
C VAL A 171 17.95 -5.93 -32.69
N VAL A 172 17.43 -4.74 -32.41
CA VAL A 172 17.20 -3.69 -33.39
C VAL A 172 18.52 -3.25 -34.04
N ARG A 173 19.57 -3.04 -33.22
CA ARG A 173 20.90 -2.68 -33.72
C ARG A 173 21.52 -3.78 -34.62
N ARG A 174 21.33 -5.06 -34.29
CA ARG A 174 21.80 -6.19 -35.11
C ARG A 174 21.09 -6.18 -36.47
N ARG A 175 19.75 -6.08 -36.47
CA ARG A 175 18.96 -6.03 -37.72
C ARG A 175 19.35 -4.83 -38.60
N SER A 176 19.59 -3.66 -38.05
CA SER A 176 20.03 -2.48 -38.81
C SER A 176 21.43 -2.68 -39.43
N ARG A 177 22.35 -3.30 -38.69
CA ARG A 177 23.69 -3.61 -39.21
C ARG A 177 23.65 -4.63 -40.35
N GLU A 178 22.78 -5.63 -40.29
CA GLU A 178 22.60 -6.62 -41.36
C GLU A 178 22.02 -6.00 -42.60
N LYS A 179 21.02 -5.12 -42.48
CA LYS A 179 20.46 -4.37 -43.63
C LYS A 179 21.51 -3.49 -44.30
N ASN A 180 22.27 -2.73 -43.50
CA ASN A 180 23.32 -1.88 -44.06
C ASN A 180 24.44 -2.69 -44.76
N ARG A 181 24.82 -3.86 -44.21
CA ARG A 181 25.77 -4.76 -44.87
C ARG A 181 25.24 -5.32 -46.19
N ALA A 182 23.97 -5.70 -46.22
CA ALA A 182 23.32 -6.19 -47.46
C ALA A 182 23.25 -5.10 -48.52
N GLN A 183 22.92 -3.88 -48.15
CA GLN A 183 22.88 -2.73 -49.08
C GLN A 183 24.27 -2.38 -49.64
N ASN A 184 25.29 -2.34 -48.78
CA ASN A 184 26.67 -2.07 -49.21
C ASN A 184 27.22 -3.16 -50.15
N LYS A 185 26.88 -4.43 -49.89
CA LYS A 185 27.25 -5.56 -50.75
C LYS A 185 26.55 -5.48 -52.12
N ALA A 186 25.27 -5.08 -52.15
CA ALA A 186 24.53 -4.88 -53.38
C ALA A 186 25.04 -3.66 -54.19
N ALA A 187 25.46 -2.58 -53.53
CA ALA A 187 26.06 -1.41 -54.17
C ALA A 187 27.44 -1.73 -54.78
N ALA A 188 28.27 -2.47 -54.05
CA ALA A 188 29.57 -2.92 -54.54
C ALA A 188 29.47 -3.85 -55.79
N ALA A 189 28.43 -4.67 -55.86
CA ALA A 189 28.18 -5.56 -56.99
C ALA A 189 27.64 -4.83 -58.25
N ARG A 190 27.19 -3.57 -58.11
CA ARG A 190 26.65 -2.75 -59.21
C ARG A 190 27.64 -1.74 -59.80
N SER A 191 28.87 -1.64 -59.25
CA SER A 191 29.92 -0.77 -59.81
C SER A 191 30.78 -1.60 -60.78
N PRO A 192 30.54 -1.51 -62.09
CA PRO A 192 31.43 -2.11 -63.08
C PRO A 192 32.66 -1.22 -63.20
N ASN A 193 33.84 -1.84 -63.32
CA ASN A 193 35.11 -1.20 -63.77
C ASN A 193 34.96 -0.62 -65.19
#